data_d2f93a97dbe0b1a7b1a11585ae79052c
#
_entry.id   d2f93a97dbe0b1a7b1a11585ae79052c
#
_cell.length_a   1.000
_cell.length_b   1.000
_cell.length_c   1.000
_cell.angle_alpha   90.00
_cell.angle_beta   90.00
_cell.angle_gamma   90.00
#
_symmetry.space_group_name_H-M   'P 1'
#
loop_
_entity.id
_entity.type
_entity.pdbx_description
1 polymer ?
#
loop_
_entity_poly.entity_id
_entity_poly.type
_entity_poly.pdbx_seq_one_letter_code
_entity_poly.pdbx_strand_id
1 'polypeptide(L)'
;MEEGDEIDIKRIQQQLKERDGQEVSIETIKEVLIKLSRGDLIDYKSFGGWFGKINDPILVDFLKVWGKIEVERQDRGMVRDDLRQEYTNLKLKISDLKGYLAEIYLAQILLNAQRQSLPGKYFHQENDIQVPYFTYVRLRERLGPGKDSEMDVHGGAGAEQWVAESKWRAGRKAGPKEIKILLDKAEIVRKDRNADIVRVWFFGHEGFTVEAKTLMKEQGVFWSTREDLDGLLDHVKLRRLPKL
;
A
#
# COMPACT_ATOMS: atom_id res chain seq x y z
N MET A 1 -8.01 -24.72 18.00
CA MET A 1 -6.78 -25.31 17.39
C MET A 1 -6.94 -25.19 15.90
N GLU A 2 -6.15 -24.33 15.26
CA GLU A 2 -6.22 -24.15 13.82
C GLU A 2 -5.68 -25.39 13.12
N GLU A 3 -6.48 -25.98 12.24
CA GLU A 3 -6.23 -27.20 11.45
C GLU A 3 -5.08 -27.07 10.44
N GLY A 4 -4.03 -26.32 10.70
CA GLY A 4 -3.02 -25.99 9.72
C GLY A 4 -1.55 -26.17 10.10
N ASP A 5 -1.25 -26.41 11.38
CA ASP A 5 0.13 -26.35 11.87
C ASP A 5 0.83 -27.71 12.04
N GLU A 6 0.16 -28.80 11.76
CA GLU A 6 0.74 -30.14 11.83
C GLU A 6 1.37 -30.57 10.50
N ILE A 7 2.50 -31.30 10.59
CA ILE A 7 3.11 -31.94 9.44
C ILE A 7 2.39 -33.26 9.17
N ASP A 8 1.71 -33.36 8.04
CA ASP A 8 1.07 -34.60 7.58
C ASP A 8 2.08 -35.54 6.94
N ILE A 9 2.48 -36.57 7.70
CA ILE A 9 3.48 -37.56 7.27
C ILE A 9 3.01 -38.37 6.06
N LYS A 10 1.71 -38.68 5.98
CA LYS A 10 1.14 -39.44 4.85
C LYS A 10 1.20 -38.61 3.56
N ARG A 11 0.92 -37.30 3.67
CA ARG A 11 1.03 -36.39 2.55
C ARG A 11 2.48 -36.25 2.06
N ILE A 12 3.45 -36.23 2.99
CA ILE A 12 4.88 -36.24 2.62
C ILE A 12 5.22 -37.52 1.86
N GLN A 13 4.79 -38.68 2.37
CA GLN A 13 5.01 -39.97 1.70
C GLN A 13 4.45 -39.99 0.28
N GLN A 14 3.23 -39.50 0.10
CA GLN A 14 2.59 -39.43 -1.20
C GLN A 14 3.36 -38.49 -2.16
N GLN A 15 3.78 -37.32 -1.68
CA GLN A 15 4.54 -36.36 -2.48
C GLN A 15 5.90 -36.93 -2.91
N LEU A 16 6.60 -37.63 -2.03
CA LEU A 16 7.89 -38.29 -2.38
C LEU A 16 7.69 -39.38 -3.45
N LYS A 17 6.60 -40.15 -3.35
CA LYS A 17 6.26 -41.15 -4.35
C LYS A 17 5.90 -40.53 -5.71
N GLU A 18 5.06 -39.51 -5.71
CA GLU A 18 4.61 -38.83 -6.93
C GLU A 18 5.72 -38.05 -7.64
N ARG A 19 6.58 -37.37 -6.88
CA ARG A 19 7.61 -36.47 -7.42
C ARG A 19 8.90 -37.22 -7.75
N ASP A 20 9.37 -38.05 -6.85
CA ASP A 20 10.71 -38.66 -6.93
C ASP A 20 10.65 -40.16 -7.28
N GLY A 21 9.44 -40.74 -7.38
CA GLY A 21 9.26 -42.17 -7.61
C GLY A 21 9.74 -43.06 -6.47
N GLN A 22 10.06 -42.50 -5.30
CA GLN A 22 10.61 -43.23 -4.17
C GLN A 22 9.53 -43.67 -3.18
N GLU A 23 9.47 -44.94 -2.90
CA GLU A 23 8.65 -45.45 -1.80
C GLU A 23 9.43 -45.38 -0.49
N VAL A 24 9.21 -44.31 0.26
CA VAL A 24 9.84 -44.12 1.57
C VAL A 24 8.86 -44.56 2.67
N SER A 25 9.34 -45.36 3.65
CA SER A 25 8.46 -45.79 4.74
C SER A 25 8.11 -44.65 5.70
N ILE A 26 6.94 -44.73 6.33
CA ILE A 26 6.52 -43.76 7.35
C ILE A 26 7.54 -43.67 8.49
N GLU A 27 8.14 -44.78 8.85
CA GLU A 27 9.16 -44.87 9.90
C GLU A 27 10.39 -44.04 9.54
N THR A 28 10.88 -44.20 8.31
CA THR A 28 12.02 -43.40 7.81
C THR A 28 11.72 -41.91 7.81
N ILE A 29 10.49 -41.50 7.38
CA ILE A 29 10.07 -40.09 7.42
C ILE A 29 10.06 -39.58 8.87
N LYS A 30 9.50 -40.35 9.81
CA LYS A 30 9.50 -40.01 11.23
C LYS A 30 10.90 -39.85 11.80
N GLU A 31 11.84 -40.74 11.48
CA GLU A 31 13.22 -40.62 11.90
C GLU A 31 13.87 -39.29 11.43
N VAL A 32 13.62 -38.92 10.20
CA VAL A 32 14.10 -37.63 9.66
C VAL A 32 13.47 -36.46 10.42
N LEU A 33 12.15 -36.47 10.63
CA LEU A 33 11.45 -35.43 11.39
C LEU A 33 11.97 -35.34 12.85
N ILE A 34 12.25 -36.46 13.50
CA ILE A 34 12.87 -36.48 14.84
C ILE A 34 14.25 -35.83 14.80
N LYS A 35 15.08 -36.12 13.80
CA LYS A 35 16.38 -35.47 13.65
C LYS A 35 16.27 -33.97 13.45
N LEU A 36 15.31 -33.51 12.61
CA LEU A 36 15.04 -32.10 12.40
C LEU A 36 14.54 -31.40 13.67
N SER A 37 13.69 -32.06 14.45
CA SER A 37 13.22 -31.55 15.74
C SER A 37 14.34 -31.44 16.77
N ARG A 38 15.26 -32.41 16.83
CA ARG A 38 16.44 -32.35 17.71
C ARG A 38 17.41 -31.23 17.33
N GLY A 39 17.38 -30.79 16.10
CA GLY A 39 18.13 -29.62 15.59
C GLY A 39 17.36 -28.30 15.68
N ASP A 40 16.26 -28.24 16.43
CA ASP A 40 15.39 -27.05 16.57
C ASP A 40 14.86 -26.46 15.26
N LEU A 41 14.82 -27.28 14.21
CA LEU A 41 14.30 -26.83 12.89
C LEU A 41 12.78 -26.94 12.78
N ILE A 42 12.18 -27.90 13.52
CA ILE A 42 10.74 -28.08 13.63
C ILE A 42 10.35 -28.41 15.07
N ASP A 43 9.15 -28.02 15.46
CA ASP A 43 8.63 -28.34 16.79
C ASP A 43 8.17 -29.80 16.86
N TYR A 44 8.47 -30.47 17.99
CA TYR A 44 7.88 -31.78 18.33
C TYR A 44 7.07 -31.65 19.59
N LYS A 45 5.80 -32.02 19.53
CA LYS A 45 4.93 -32.08 20.72
C LYS A 45 4.74 -33.53 21.13
N SER A 46 5.37 -33.87 22.24
CA SER A 46 5.33 -35.20 22.82
C SER A 46 3.91 -35.66 23.18
N PHE A 47 3.07 -34.74 23.61
CA PHE A 47 1.65 -34.99 23.81
C PHE A 47 0.93 -34.96 22.48
N GLY A 48 0.53 -36.13 21.97
CA GLY A 48 -0.08 -36.29 20.64
C GLY A 48 0.86 -36.83 19.56
N GLY A 49 2.16 -36.74 19.74
CA GLY A 49 3.15 -37.35 18.85
C GLY A 49 3.21 -36.71 17.43
N TRP A 50 2.96 -35.41 17.33
CA TRP A 50 2.97 -34.71 16.07
C TRP A 50 4.13 -33.70 15.95
N PHE A 51 4.49 -33.39 14.70
CA PHE A 51 5.52 -32.41 14.35
C PHE A 51 4.90 -31.14 13.86
N GLY A 52 5.36 -30.00 14.38
CA GLY A 52 4.95 -28.66 13.93
C GLY A 52 5.72 -28.22 12.69
N LYS A 53 5.19 -27.23 12.00
CA LYS A 53 5.87 -26.57 10.89
C LYS A 53 7.02 -25.70 11.39
N ILE A 54 7.93 -25.37 10.48
CA ILE A 54 8.99 -24.41 10.74
C ILE A 54 8.38 -23.05 10.99
N ASN A 55 8.62 -22.45 12.15
CA ASN A 55 8.06 -21.16 12.55
C ASN A 55 8.94 -19.96 12.15
N ASP A 56 10.22 -20.21 11.83
CA ASP A 56 11.13 -19.16 11.36
C ASP A 56 10.88 -18.87 9.86
N PRO A 57 10.31 -17.70 9.50
CA PRO A 57 10.02 -17.36 8.11
C PRO A 57 11.28 -17.23 7.25
N ILE A 58 12.40 -16.80 7.84
CA ILE A 58 13.69 -16.68 7.12
C ILE A 58 14.21 -18.07 6.75
N LEU A 59 14.16 -19.00 7.70
CA LEU A 59 14.55 -20.38 7.46
C LEU A 59 13.66 -21.06 6.42
N VAL A 60 12.34 -20.83 6.50
CA VAL A 60 11.39 -21.35 5.50
C VAL A 60 11.75 -20.85 4.10
N ASP A 61 12.00 -19.56 3.93
CA ASP A 61 12.32 -18.98 2.62
C ASP A 61 13.70 -19.45 2.12
N PHE A 62 14.67 -19.55 3.01
CA PHE A 62 15.96 -20.16 2.69
C PHE A 62 15.80 -21.60 2.17
N LEU A 63 15.05 -22.44 2.88
CA LEU A 63 14.83 -23.83 2.50
C LEU A 63 14.06 -23.98 1.19
N LYS A 64 13.11 -23.10 0.90
CA LYS A 64 12.43 -23.05 -0.40
C LYS A 64 13.41 -22.79 -1.56
N VAL A 65 14.27 -21.79 -1.40
CA VAL A 65 15.27 -21.43 -2.41
C VAL A 65 16.31 -22.55 -2.56
N TRP A 66 16.80 -23.06 -1.45
CA TRP A 66 17.74 -24.20 -1.43
C TRP A 66 17.14 -25.44 -2.09
N GLY A 67 15.87 -25.74 -1.78
CA GLY A 67 15.14 -26.87 -2.38
C GLY A 67 15.02 -26.76 -3.89
N LYS A 68 14.69 -25.59 -4.43
CA LYS A 68 14.64 -25.34 -5.87
C LYS A 68 16.00 -25.64 -6.55
N ILE A 69 17.08 -25.20 -5.92
CA ILE A 69 18.44 -25.33 -6.51
C ILE A 69 18.99 -26.75 -6.33
N GLU A 70 19.01 -27.28 -5.10
CA GLU A 70 19.73 -28.50 -4.78
C GLU A 70 18.89 -29.77 -4.95
N VAL A 71 17.57 -29.68 -4.72
CA VAL A 71 16.66 -30.83 -4.83
C VAL A 71 16.03 -30.89 -6.22
N GLU A 72 15.46 -29.76 -6.69
CA GLU A 72 14.77 -29.70 -7.99
C GLU A 72 15.71 -29.44 -9.16
N ARG A 73 17.00 -29.20 -8.88
CA ARG A 73 18.04 -28.96 -9.89
C ARG A 73 17.76 -27.80 -10.82
N GLN A 74 16.99 -26.81 -10.36
CA GLN A 74 16.72 -25.60 -11.13
C GLN A 74 17.99 -24.77 -11.31
N ASP A 75 18.10 -24.06 -12.43
CA ASP A 75 19.21 -23.16 -12.67
C ASP A 75 19.23 -22.00 -11.66
N ARG A 76 20.38 -21.76 -11.05
CA ARG A 76 20.55 -20.70 -10.03
C ARG A 76 20.23 -19.31 -10.54
N GLY A 77 20.50 -19.07 -11.84
CA GLY A 77 20.17 -17.80 -12.48
C GLY A 77 18.67 -17.59 -12.57
N MET A 78 17.93 -18.60 -13.00
CA MET A 78 16.46 -18.56 -13.05
C MET A 78 15.83 -18.35 -11.68
N VAL A 79 16.26 -19.12 -10.66
CA VAL A 79 15.74 -18.96 -9.29
C VAL A 79 16.00 -17.56 -8.75
N ARG A 80 17.18 -17.00 -9.00
CA ARG A 80 17.54 -15.63 -8.63
C ARG A 80 16.64 -14.59 -9.32
N ASP A 81 16.39 -14.75 -10.60
CA ASP A 81 15.62 -13.80 -11.41
C ASP A 81 14.13 -13.85 -11.03
N ASP A 82 13.58 -15.03 -10.73
CA ASP A 82 12.24 -15.20 -10.16
C ASP A 82 12.09 -14.46 -8.83
N LEU A 83 13.04 -14.63 -7.90
CA LEU A 83 13.03 -13.94 -6.60
C LEU A 83 13.13 -12.41 -6.76
N ARG A 84 13.93 -11.93 -7.72
CA ARG A 84 13.99 -10.49 -8.02
C ARG A 84 12.67 -9.94 -8.55
N GLN A 85 12.00 -10.72 -9.39
CA GLN A 85 10.68 -10.35 -9.91
C GLN A 85 9.63 -10.34 -8.80
N GLU A 86 9.58 -11.35 -7.94
CA GLU A 86 8.70 -11.38 -6.77
C GLU A 86 8.95 -10.18 -5.85
N TYR A 87 10.20 -9.86 -5.54
CA TYR A 87 10.57 -8.70 -4.73
C TYR A 87 10.11 -7.38 -5.38
N THR A 88 10.28 -7.24 -6.68
CA THR A 88 9.84 -6.05 -7.42
C THR A 88 8.32 -5.91 -7.38
N ASN A 89 7.59 -7.01 -7.56
CA ASN A 89 6.13 -7.04 -7.49
C ASN A 89 5.62 -6.68 -6.08
N LEU A 90 6.28 -7.18 -5.03
CA LEU A 90 5.96 -6.80 -3.64
C LEU A 90 6.21 -5.32 -3.38
N LYS A 91 7.31 -4.78 -3.88
CA LYS A 91 7.61 -3.33 -3.78
C LYS A 91 6.54 -2.47 -4.46
N LEU A 92 6.07 -2.88 -5.64
CA LEU A 92 4.98 -2.19 -6.34
C LEU A 92 3.69 -2.23 -5.52
N LYS A 93 3.29 -3.40 -5.01
CA LYS A 93 2.10 -3.55 -4.15
C LYS A 93 2.16 -2.66 -2.90
N ILE A 94 3.32 -2.60 -2.25
CA ILE A 94 3.52 -1.73 -1.08
C ILE A 94 3.39 -0.25 -1.48
N SER A 95 3.94 0.14 -2.64
CA SER A 95 3.82 1.50 -3.16
C SER A 95 2.36 1.88 -3.43
N ASP A 96 1.59 0.99 -4.04
CA ASP A 96 0.17 1.19 -4.32
C ASP A 96 -0.65 1.31 -3.03
N LEU A 97 -0.37 0.45 -2.03
CA LEU A 97 -1.01 0.52 -0.71
C LEU A 97 -0.71 1.85 0.01
N LYS A 98 0.53 2.34 -0.07
CA LYS A 98 0.92 3.65 0.49
C LYS A 98 0.15 4.79 -0.20
N GLY A 99 0.05 4.76 -1.51
CA GLY A 99 -0.75 5.73 -2.28
C GLY A 99 -2.21 5.73 -1.84
N TYR A 100 -2.83 4.55 -1.80
CA TYR A 100 -4.22 4.41 -1.38
C TYR A 100 -4.46 4.84 0.08
N LEU A 101 -3.51 4.56 0.97
CA LEU A 101 -3.57 5.01 2.36
C LEU A 101 -3.59 6.55 2.43
N ALA A 102 -2.76 7.25 1.64
CA ALA A 102 -2.77 8.70 1.59
C ALA A 102 -4.13 9.24 1.10
N GLU A 103 -4.71 8.66 0.05
CA GLU A 103 -6.05 9.03 -0.44
C GLU A 103 -7.11 8.93 0.68
N ILE A 104 -7.10 7.81 1.45
CA ILE A 104 -8.00 7.63 2.59
C ILE A 104 -7.82 8.74 3.62
N TYR A 105 -6.59 9.10 3.97
CA TYR A 105 -6.34 10.14 4.96
C TYR A 105 -6.74 11.53 4.47
N LEU A 106 -6.52 11.86 3.19
CA LEU A 106 -7.04 13.10 2.62
C LEU A 106 -8.57 13.18 2.73
N ALA A 107 -9.27 12.10 2.38
CA ALA A 107 -10.72 12.03 2.50
C ALA A 107 -11.19 12.15 3.97
N GLN A 108 -10.49 11.49 4.90
CA GLN A 108 -10.81 11.56 6.32
C GLN A 108 -10.58 12.96 6.90
N ILE A 109 -9.53 13.67 6.49
CA ILE A 109 -9.31 15.05 6.90
C ILE A 109 -10.48 15.92 6.44
N LEU A 110 -10.92 15.83 5.18
CA LEU A 110 -12.07 16.58 4.69
C LEU A 110 -13.34 16.25 5.47
N LEU A 111 -13.61 14.97 5.75
CA LEU A 111 -14.80 14.54 6.51
C LEU A 111 -14.76 15.01 7.96
N ASN A 112 -13.62 14.96 8.63
CA ASN A 112 -13.51 15.35 10.04
C ASN A 112 -13.43 16.85 10.24
N ALA A 113 -12.99 17.60 9.23
CA ALA A 113 -12.86 19.07 9.27
C ALA A 113 -14.13 19.81 8.81
N GLN A 114 -15.21 19.13 8.48
CA GLN A 114 -16.42 19.77 7.98
C GLN A 114 -16.92 20.88 8.90
N ARG A 115 -17.27 22.04 8.32
CA ARG A 115 -17.70 23.25 9.03
C ARG A 115 -16.65 23.83 9.99
N GLN A 116 -15.39 23.42 9.84
CA GLN A 116 -14.28 23.93 10.66
C GLN A 116 -13.30 24.71 9.77
N SER A 117 -12.44 25.48 10.42
CA SER A 117 -11.32 26.17 9.79
C SER A 117 -10.06 25.34 9.98
N LEU A 118 -9.39 25.01 8.89
CA LEU A 118 -8.08 24.36 8.92
C LEU A 118 -6.97 25.40 8.77
N PRO A 119 -5.87 25.30 9.56
CA PRO A 119 -4.78 26.25 9.48
C PRO A 119 -4.16 26.31 8.09
N GLY A 120 -4.15 27.52 7.48
CA GLY A 120 -3.65 27.75 6.12
C GLY A 120 -2.18 27.35 5.94
N LYS A 121 -1.37 27.38 7.01
CA LYS A 121 0.03 26.97 6.98
C LYS A 121 0.25 25.56 6.45
N TYR A 122 -0.67 24.62 6.69
CA TYR A 122 -0.58 23.23 6.19
C TYR A 122 -0.96 23.09 4.72
N PHE A 123 -1.50 24.15 4.13
CA PHE A 123 -1.87 24.26 2.71
C PHE A 123 -1.01 25.26 1.97
N HIS A 124 -0.01 25.84 2.65
CA HIS A 124 0.83 26.92 2.15
C HIS A 124 0.01 28.13 1.66
N GLN A 125 -1.04 28.49 2.40
CA GLN A 125 -1.90 29.64 2.20
C GLN A 125 -1.73 30.62 3.35
N GLU A 126 -1.95 31.92 3.07
CA GLU A 126 -1.86 32.99 4.09
C GLU A 126 -3.02 32.92 5.09
N ASN A 127 -4.19 32.56 4.62
CA ASN A 127 -5.40 32.49 5.42
C ASN A 127 -5.80 31.05 5.70
N ASP A 128 -6.52 30.88 6.82
CA ASP A 128 -7.10 29.59 7.16
C ASP A 128 -8.16 29.19 6.16
N ILE A 129 -8.29 27.89 5.94
CA ILE A 129 -9.16 27.30 4.93
C ILE A 129 -10.47 26.87 5.57
N GLN A 130 -11.58 27.52 5.20
CA GLN A 130 -12.89 27.08 5.61
C GLN A 130 -13.30 25.83 4.86
N VAL A 131 -13.58 24.75 5.59
CA VAL A 131 -14.02 23.49 5.01
C VAL A 131 -15.55 23.45 5.03
N PRO A 132 -16.21 23.30 3.87
CA PRO A 132 -17.66 23.27 3.81
C PRO A 132 -18.22 21.98 4.43
N TYR A 133 -19.55 21.92 4.57
CA TYR A 133 -20.24 20.65 4.80
C TYR A 133 -20.37 19.92 3.48
N PHE A 134 -19.66 18.77 3.36
CA PHE A 134 -19.74 17.95 2.17
C PHE A 134 -21.00 17.08 2.15
N THR A 135 -21.72 17.10 1.07
CA THR A 135 -22.80 16.16 0.79
C THR A 135 -22.24 14.75 0.56
N TYR A 136 -21.04 14.68 -0.01
CA TYR A 136 -20.28 13.45 -0.19
C TYR A 136 -18.77 13.73 -0.23
N VAL A 137 -17.98 12.74 0.18
CA VAL A 137 -16.53 12.63 -0.11
C VAL A 137 -16.30 11.23 -0.66
N ARG A 138 -15.77 11.13 -1.86
CA ARG A 138 -15.57 9.87 -2.59
C ARG A 138 -14.11 9.67 -2.93
N LEU A 139 -13.69 8.41 -2.83
CA LEU A 139 -12.37 7.96 -3.28
C LEU A 139 -12.47 7.42 -4.71
N ARG A 140 -11.45 7.72 -5.53
CA ARG A 140 -11.29 7.16 -6.89
C ARG A 140 -12.53 7.31 -7.76
N GLU A 141 -13.21 8.47 -7.64
CA GLU A 141 -14.35 8.77 -8.49
C GLU A 141 -13.89 9.05 -9.91
N ARG A 142 -14.57 8.45 -10.88
CA ARG A 142 -14.29 8.63 -12.30
C ARG A 142 -15.32 9.55 -12.92
N LEU A 143 -14.84 10.63 -13.56
CA LEU A 143 -15.65 11.66 -14.18
C LEU A 143 -15.18 11.92 -15.62
N GLY A 144 -15.94 12.75 -16.32
CA GLY A 144 -15.71 13.07 -17.73
C GLY A 144 -16.53 12.21 -18.69
N PRO A 145 -16.53 12.56 -19.98
CA PRO A 145 -17.42 11.94 -20.98
C PRO A 145 -17.28 10.41 -21.09
N GLY A 146 -16.07 9.86 -20.94
CA GLY A 146 -15.77 8.43 -20.94
C GLY A 146 -15.51 7.84 -19.55
N LYS A 147 -15.68 8.62 -18.49
CA LYS A 147 -15.21 8.29 -17.12
C LYS A 147 -13.73 7.93 -17.05
N ASP A 148 -12.93 8.60 -17.85
CA ASP A 148 -11.51 8.31 -18.05
C ASP A 148 -10.64 9.03 -17.03
N SER A 149 -11.18 10.06 -16.34
CA SER A 149 -10.46 10.85 -15.37
C SER A 149 -10.81 10.41 -13.96
N GLU A 150 -9.86 9.78 -13.28
CA GLU A 150 -9.99 9.34 -11.89
C GLU A 150 -9.46 10.42 -10.94
N MET A 151 -10.29 10.82 -9.97
CA MET A 151 -9.94 11.73 -8.87
C MET A 151 -9.60 10.89 -7.64
N ASP A 152 -8.41 11.07 -7.06
CA ASP A 152 -8.03 10.33 -5.85
C ASP A 152 -9.05 10.58 -4.73
N VAL A 153 -9.39 11.86 -4.50
CA VAL A 153 -10.45 12.27 -3.57
C VAL A 153 -11.30 13.37 -4.20
N HIS A 154 -12.61 13.21 -4.15
CA HIS A 154 -13.57 14.21 -4.61
C HIS A 154 -14.62 14.48 -3.53
N GLY A 155 -14.71 15.73 -3.07
CA GLY A 155 -15.71 16.22 -2.12
C GLY A 155 -16.67 17.20 -2.76
N GLY A 156 -17.97 16.98 -2.61
CA GLY A 156 -19.01 17.86 -3.13
C GLY A 156 -19.81 18.58 -2.04
N ALA A 157 -19.90 19.92 -2.17
CA ALA A 157 -20.65 20.79 -1.27
C ALA A 157 -21.49 21.79 -2.09
N GLY A 158 -22.48 21.27 -2.81
CA GLY A 158 -23.28 22.07 -3.74
C GLY A 158 -22.44 22.58 -4.92
N ALA A 159 -22.41 23.89 -5.12
CA ALA A 159 -21.63 24.53 -6.16
C ALA A 159 -20.12 24.60 -5.88
N GLU A 160 -19.68 24.28 -4.66
CA GLU A 160 -18.27 24.15 -4.29
C GLU A 160 -17.85 22.69 -4.34
N GLN A 161 -16.76 22.42 -5.07
CA GLN A 161 -16.18 21.08 -5.21
C GLN A 161 -14.72 21.09 -4.75
N TRP A 162 -14.28 19.98 -4.17
CA TRP A 162 -12.91 19.77 -3.73
C TRP A 162 -12.31 18.57 -4.45
N VAL A 163 -11.16 18.77 -5.08
CA VAL A 163 -10.40 17.70 -5.72
C VAL A 163 -9.04 17.61 -5.05
N ALA A 164 -8.74 16.45 -4.46
CA ALA A 164 -7.43 16.21 -3.91
C ALA A 164 -6.74 15.05 -4.63
N GLU A 165 -5.43 15.19 -4.81
CA GLU A 165 -4.55 14.20 -5.43
C GLU A 165 -3.42 13.87 -4.48
N SER A 166 -2.99 12.62 -4.46
CA SER A 166 -1.86 12.17 -3.64
C SER A 166 -0.72 11.61 -4.50
N LYS A 167 0.52 11.91 -4.12
CA LYS A 167 1.70 11.28 -4.70
C LYS A 167 2.64 10.83 -3.60
N TRP A 168 2.53 9.53 -3.29
CA TRP A 168 3.45 8.88 -2.36
C TRP A 168 4.55 8.16 -3.15
N ARG A 169 5.61 8.87 -3.47
CA ARG A 169 6.78 8.31 -4.17
C ARG A 169 8.02 8.52 -3.31
N ALA A 170 8.81 7.48 -3.09
CA ALA A 170 10.08 7.61 -2.39
C ALA A 170 11.13 8.25 -3.31
N GLY A 171 11.86 9.25 -2.79
CA GLY A 171 12.99 9.88 -3.44
C GLY A 171 12.68 10.74 -4.66
N ARG A 172 11.40 11.03 -4.96
CA ARG A 172 11.03 11.87 -6.11
C ARG A 172 9.97 12.91 -5.74
N LYS A 173 10.32 14.18 -5.88
CA LYS A 173 9.41 15.31 -5.74
C LYS A 173 8.43 15.40 -6.91
N ALA A 174 7.22 15.88 -6.65
CA ALA A 174 6.24 16.17 -7.69
C ALA A 174 6.65 17.44 -8.45
N GLY A 175 6.49 17.41 -9.79
CA GLY A 175 6.86 18.47 -10.69
C GLY A 175 5.66 19.15 -11.35
N PRO A 176 5.90 20.16 -12.21
CA PRO A 176 4.82 20.93 -12.86
C PRO A 176 3.88 20.08 -13.73
N LYS A 177 4.36 18.96 -14.26
CA LYS A 177 3.53 18.07 -15.10
C LYS A 177 2.37 17.47 -14.31
N GLU A 178 2.64 17.01 -13.08
CA GLU A 178 1.62 16.43 -12.19
C GLU A 178 0.60 17.50 -11.78
N ILE A 179 1.04 18.76 -11.58
CA ILE A 179 0.13 19.87 -11.25
C ILE A 179 -0.82 20.17 -12.41
N LYS A 180 -0.30 20.21 -13.64
CA LYS A 180 -1.14 20.44 -14.83
C LYS A 180 -2.20 19.36 -14.99
N ILE A 181 -1.83 18.08 -14.82
CA ILE A 181 -2.80 16.97 -14.86
C ILE A 181 -3.89 17.15 -13.80
N LEU A 182 -3.54 17.58 -12.60
CA LEU A 182 -4.52 17.82 -11.53
C LEU A 182 -5.44 19.01 -11.86
N LEU A 183 -4.92 20.08 -12.46
CA LEU A 183 -5.73 21.21 -12.92
C LEU A 183 -6.68 20.79 -14.05
N ASP A 184 -6.24 19.96 -14.98
CA ASP A 184 -7.12 19.40 -16.02
C ASP A 184 -8.26 18.56 -15.42
N LYS A 185 -7.96 17.75 -14.41
CA LYS A 185 -8.97 17.01 -13.62
C LYS A 185 -9.96 17.96 -12.94
N ALA A 186 -9.48 19.05 -12.34
CA ALA A 186 -10.34 20.05 -11.71
C ALA A 186 -11.30 20.69 -12.69
N GLU A 187 -10.86 20.97 -13.93
CA GLU A 187 -11.73 21.49 -14.99
C GLU A 187 -12.77 20.46 -15.47
N ILE A 188 -12.46 19.18 -15.46
CA ILE A 188 -13.45 18.12 -15.70
C ILE A 188 -14.51 18.15 -14.62
N VAL A 189 -14.12 18.22 -13.35
CA VAL A 189 -15.05 18.31 -12.21
C VAL A 189 -15.91 19.57 -12.32
N ARG A 190 -15.31 20.73 -12.64
CA ARG A 190 -16.04 21.99 -12.83
C ARG A 190 -17.18 21.85 -13.82
N LYS A 191 -16.90 21.26 -14.98
CA LYS A 191 -17.87 21.04 -16.05
C LYS A 191 -18.92 19.98 -15.69
N ASP A 192 -18.48 18.84 -15.18
CA ASP A 192 -19.36 17.70 -14.86
C ASP A 192 -20.36 18.04 -13.74
N ARG A 193 -19.93 18.82 -12.75
CA ARG A 193 -20.73 19.22 -11.59
C ARG A 193 -21.36 20.60 -11.69
N ASN A 194 -21.12 21.32 -12.79
CA ASN A 194 -21.53 22.73 -12.96
C ASN A 194 -21.12 23.56 -11.73
N ALA A 195 -19.83 23.43 -11.32
CA ALA A 195 -19.32 24.00 -10.09
C ALA A 195 -18.88 25.46 -10.27
N ASP A 196 -19.27 26.33 -9.34
CA ASP A 196 -18.81 27.71 -9.29
C ASP A 196 -17.36 27.79 -8.76
N ILE A 197 -17.07 26.97 -7.74
CA ILE A 197 -15.77 26.93 -7.07
C ILE A 197 -15.23 25.51 -7.11
N VAL A 198 -13.99 25.34 -7.56
CA VAL A 198 -13.24 24.08 -7.42
C VAL A 198 -11.98 24.35 -6.63
N ARG A 199 -11.90 23.77 -5.43
CA ARG A 199 -10.69 23.79 -4.60
C ARG A 199 -9.82 22.59 -4.98
N VAL A 200 -8.57 22.85 -5.22
CA VAL A 200 -7.59 21.84 -5.65
C VAL A 200 -6.54 21.66 -4.56
N TRP A 201 -6.36 20.44 -4.09
CA TRP A 201 -5.40 20.12 -3.05
C TRP A 201 -4.46 19.00 -3.48
N PHE A 202 -3.15 19.23 -3.42
CA PHE A 202 -2.14 18.25 -3.80
C PHE A 202 -1.27 17.84 -2.60
N PHE A 203 -1.28 16.56 -2.27
CA PHE A 203 -0.36 15.98 -1.29
C PHE A 203 0.85 15.34 -1.98
N GLY A 204 2.05 15.77 -1.62
CA GLY A 204 3.30 15.20 -2.09
C GLY A 204 4.18 14.73 -0.93
N HIS A 205 4.33 13.40 -0.77
CA HIS A 205 5.11 12.83 0.34
C HIS A 205 6.55 13.35 0.40
N GLU A 206 7.24 13.38 -0.74
CA GLU A 206 8.62 13.92 -0.86
C GLU A 206 8.64 15.43 -1.16
N GLY A 207 7.46 16.08 -1.12
CA GLY A 207 7.29 17.48 -1.45
C GLY A 207 7.33 17.74 -2.96
N PHE A 208 7.67 18.98 -3.31
CA PHE A 208 7.51 19.55 -4.65
C PHE A 208 8.78 20.22 -5.14
N THR A 209 8.98 20.27 -6.47
CA THR A 209 10.03 21.08 -7.06
C THR A 209 9.73 22.57 -6.91
N VAL A 210 10.73 23.44 -7.10
CA VAL A 210 10.54 24.88 -7.00
C VAL A 210 9.52 25.37 -8.02
N GLU A 211 9.64 24.90 -9.26
CA GLU A 211 8.75 25.24 -10.38
C GLU A 211 7.31 24.78 -10.10
N ALA A 212 7.12 23.60 -9.48
CA ALA A 212 5.81 23.11 -9.09
C ALA A 212 5.17 24.02 -8.03
N LYS A 213 5.93 24.43 -7.00
CA LYS A 213 5.45 25.35 -5.97
C LYS A 213 5.04 26.70 -6.53
N THR A 214 5.84 27.25 -7.45
CA THR A 214 5.50 28.50 -8.16
C THR A 214 4.20 28.37 -8.91
N LEU A 215 4.06 27.30 -9.72
CA LEU A 215 2.82 27.04 -10.47
C LEU A 215 1.60 26.87 -9.56
N MET A 216 1.73 26.11 -8.47
CA MET A 216 0.64 25.93 -7.49
C MET A 216 0.22 27.24 -6.87
N LYS A 217 1.18 28.09 -6.49
CA LYS A 217 0.89 29.42 -5.92
C LYS A 217 0.16 30.31 -6.92
N GLU A 218 0.59 30.35 -8.19
CA GLU A 218 -0.04 31.12 -9.26
C GLU A 218 -1.47 30.65 -9.57
N GLN A 219 -1.72 29.36 -9.47
CA GLN A 219 -3.02 28.73 -9.78
C GLN A 219 -3.94 28.56 -8.56
N GLY A 220 -3.53 29.03 -7.38
CA GLY A 220 -4.31 28.89 -6.14
C GLY A 220 -4.52 27.44 -5.68
N VAL A 221 -3.60 26.53 -6.06
CA VAL A 221 -3.62 25.14 -5.66
C VAL A 221 -3.10 25.04 -4.22
N PHE A 222 -3.83 24.37 -3.35
CA PHE A 222 -3.37 23.98 -2.01
C PHE A 222 -2.38 22.84 -2.13
N TRP A 223 -1.33 22.83 -1.31
CA TRP A 223 -0.43 21.67 -1.27
C TRP A 223 0.04 21.39 0.14
N SER A 224 0.33 20.12 0.39
CA SER A 224 0.82 19.64 1.67
C SER A 224 1.95 18.65 1.47
N THR A 225 2.98 18.76 2.28
CA THR A 225 4.05 17.76 2.42
C THR A 225 3.65 16.70 3.45
N ARG A 226 4.52 15.74 3.70
CA ARG A 226 4.34 14.75 4.77
C ARG A 226 4.15 15.40 6.14
N GLU A 227 4.97 16.39 6.46
CA GLU A 227 4.92 17.09 7.75
C GLU A 227 3.62 17.89 7.91
N ASP A 228 3.18 18.56 6.83
CA ASP A 228 1.91 19.28 6.81
C ASP A 228 0.73 18.35 7.02
N LEU A 229 0.75 17.18 6.36
CA LEU A 229 -0.32 16.19 6.49
C LEU A 229 -0.38 15.62 7.92
N ASP A 230 0.76 15.31 8.52
CA ASP A 230 0.81 14.87 9.92
C ASP A 230 0.25 15.94 10.87
N GLY A 231 0.55 17.24 10.61
CA GLY A 231 -0.02 18.36 11.35
C GLY A 231 -1.53 18.51 11.16
N LEU A 232 -2.05 18.29 9.97
CA LEU A 232 -3.50 18.27 9.70
C LEU A 232 -4.18 17.12 10.42
N LEU A 233 -3.59 15.93 10.39
CA LEU A 233 -4.11 14.74 11.10
C LEU A 233 -4.19 14.98 12.60
N ASP A 234 -3.16 15.55 13.21
CA ASP A 234 -3.19 15.96 14.63
C ASP A 234 -4.29 16.98 14.90
N HIS A 235 -4.45 17.99 14.02
CA HIS A 235 -5.46 19.04 14.17
C HIS A 235 -6.88 18.46 14.17
N VAL A 236 -7.18 17.51 13.29
CA VAL A 236 -8.49 16.83 13.21
C VAL A 236 -8.59 15.60 14.11
N LYS A 237 -7.63 15.39 15.02
CA LYS A 237 -7.56 14.29 16.01
C LYS A 237 -7.56 12.90 15.37
N LEU A 238 -6.94 12.75 14.24
CA LEU A 238 -6.68 11.49 13.58
C LEU A 238 -5.26 10.99 13.88
N ARG A 239 -5.04 9.68 13.74
CA ARG A 239 -3.72 9.07 13.87
C ARG A 239 -2.85 9.49 12.69
N ARG A 240 -1.59 9.86 12.97
CA ARG A 240 -0.61 10.14 11.92
C ARG A 240 -0.37 8.94 11.01
N LEU A 241 0.09 9.23 9.80
CA LEU A 241 0.52 8.20 8.87
C LEU A 241 1.63 7.33 9.47
N PRO A 242 1.60 6.00 9.29
CA PRO A 242 2.67 5.13 9.75
C PRO A 242 4.01 5.49 9.10
N LYS A 243 5.10 5.26 9.82
CA LYS A 243 6.46 5.32 9.27
C LYS A 243 6.69 4.02 8.48
N LEU A 244 6.50 4.06 7.17
CA LEU A 244 6.65 2.92 6.26
C LEU A 244 7.88 3.08 5.36
#